data_1497e4cd2afe7bdab31572e6e2c9f376
#
_entry.id   1497e4cd2afe7bdab31572e6e2c9f376
#
_cell.length_a   1.000
_cell.length_b   1.000
_cell.length_c   1.000
_cell.angle_alpha   90.00
_cell.angle_beta   90.00
_cell.angle_gamma   90.00
#
_symmetry.space_group_name_H-M   'P 1'
#
loop_
_entity.id
_entity.type
_entity.pdbx_description
1 polymer ?
#
loop_
_entity_poly.entity_id
_entity_poly.type
_entity_poly.pdbx_seq_one_letter_code
_entity_poly.pdbx_strand_id
1 'polypeptide(L)'
;MEQNLLTVSILVSGRTETTFRCLDSLQPLRDVVDTEVILVDTGCNDTMRERLKSYATKILSFQWCNDFSKARNAGLAEASGQWFLYLDDDEWFVDIQNLIDFFQSGECNNYTSASYIQRNYLDMEGSQYTDTRVGRMARITPELHFESQIHEYLTPTGNLHKNLTAVVEHYGYVYATEEDKIEHFKRNQVLLEEMIKEEPGRLRWRLQLLQEYRAIDDYMQMETLGMAGIKMINTSDTPDNEEARIYIGSFYAARILAAMGKENYKKVCVLCEEAGKDSRNTKLFQTFLNEMLTKAYFYRGLNTKQTTNGVDYYVLSEMSAQQYLDELDYFMSHNEELYSQQIAPFVGECLDVVKQKEIYSIRICNGLKLGQVQNLDRYVEMLRWDEQHIYVFEEIADILIEAMNRSAEKFEGKKSLENAEYAAYTKTLHIIHQHHALWEYFCDEIEKRQHHGLDMNGIIRLIGEVFPDEVEKDVQTSETEMLVTQIKEQIQLLIENGMRDQALVVIAQIKRLIPEDEQLQELEQMCMNEIK
;
A
#
# COMPACT_ATOMS: atom_id res chain seq x y z
N MET A 1 19.06 -44.18 -10.73
CA MET A 1 19.13 -42.71 -10.92
C MET A 1 18.90 -42.12 -9.55
N GLU A 2 19.76 -41.26 -9.06
CA GLU A 2 19.47 -40.48 -7.84
C GLU A 2 18.23 -39.64 -8.12
N GLN A 3 17.31 -39.64 -7.17
CA GLN A 3 16.06 -38.88 -7.28
C GLN A 3 16.38 -37.40 -7.00
N ASN A 4 16.00 -36.49 -7.88
CA ASN A 4 16.13 -35.05 -7.62
C ASN A 4 15.52 -34.69 -6.26
N LEU A 5 16.09 -33.67 -5.57
CA LEU A 5 15.55 -33.24 -4.29
C LEU A 5 14.32 -32.32 -4.50
N LEU A 6 14.37 -31.48 -5.53
CA LEU A 6 13.33 -30.49 -5.81
C LEU A 6 12.91 -30.51 -7.28
N THR A 7 11.61 -30.48 -7.53
CA THR A 7 11.03 -30.10 -8.82
C THR A 7 10.48 -28.68 -8.73
N VAL A 8 10.93 -27.79 -9.62
CA VAL A 8 10.31 -26.48 -9.82
C VAL A 8 9.45 -26.52 -11.08
N SER A 9 8.18 -26.18 -11.00
CA SER A 9 7.26 -26.15 -12.13
C SER A 9 6.70 -24.74 -12.36
N ILE A 10 6.75 -24.27 -13.62
CA ILE A 10 6.32 -22.96 -14.01
C ILE A 10 5.39 -23.07 -15.22
N LEU A 11 4.21 -22.43 -15.17
CA LEU A 11 3.37 -22.22 -16.34
C LEU A 11 3.94 -21.06 -17.13
N VAL A 12 4.14 -21.23 -18.44
CA VAL A 12 4.68 -20.22 -19.33
C VAL A 12 3.72 -19.94 -20.48
N SER A 13 3.40 -18.66 -20.72
CA SER A 13 2.37 -18.24 -21.65
C SER A 13 2.83 -17.24 -22.74
N GLY A 14 4.14 -16.98 -22.83
CA GLY A 14 4.69 -16.06 -23.83
C GLY A 14 5.10 -14.69 -23.28
N ARG A 15 5.01 -14.43 -21.99
CA ARG A 15 5.55 -13.24 -21.29
C ARG A 15 7.06 -13.32 -21.23
N THR A 16 7.75 -12.75 -22.23
CA THR A 16 9.18 -13.01 -22.41
C THR A 16 10.04 -12.44 -21.28
N GLU A 17 9.82 -11.21 -20.87
CA GLU A 17 10.69 -10.52 -19.90
C GLU A 17 10.56 -11.11 -18.49
N THR A 18 9.36 -11.20 -17.97
CA THR A 18 9.07 -11.70 -16.62
C THR A 18 9.45 -13.17 -16.48
N THR A 19 9.13 -14.00 -17.49
CA THR A 19 9.48 -15.44 -17.48
C THR A 19 10.98 -15.64 -17.35
N PHE A 20 11.80 -14.92 -18.10
CA PHE A 20 13.26 -15.11 -18.00
C PHE A 20 13.80 -14.55 -16.68
N ARG A 21 13.26 -13.45 -16.16
CA ARG A 21 13.59 -12.96 -14.82
C ARG A 21 13.27 -13.97 -13.72
N CYS A 22 12.09 -14.60 -13.81
CA CYS A 22 11.70 -15.72 -12.94
C CYS A 22 12.75 -16.85 -12.98
N LEU A 23 13.08 -17.33 -14.18
CA LEU A 23 14.02 -18.42 -14.38
C LEU A 23 15.44 -18.09 -13.92
N ASP A 24 15.94 -16.87 -14.19
CA ASP A 24 17.24 -16.40 -13.74
C ASP A 24 17.33 -16.33 -12.22
N SER A 25 16.24 -15.95 -11.54
CA SER A 25 16.19 -15.86 -10.08
C SER A 25 16.35 -17.23 -9.37
N LEU A 26 16.12 -18.32 -10.08
CA LEU A 26 16.27 -19.68 -9.57
C LEU A 26 17.71 -20.21 -9.68
N GLN A 27 18.59 -19.52 -10.41
CA GLN A 27 19.96 -20.02 -10.65
C GLN A 27 20.75 -20.26 -9.36
N PRO A 28 20.72 -19.38 -8.33
CA PRO A 28 21.44 -19.66 -7.07
C PRO A 28 20.96 -20.95 -6.37
N LEU A 29 19.67 -21.27 -6.44
CA LEU A 29 19.10 -22.50 -5.89
C LEU A 29 19.59 -23.73 -6.69
N ARG A 30 19.56 -23.66 -8.02
CA ARG A 30 19.95 -24.74 -8.93
C ARG A 30 21.44 -25.08 -8.84
N ASP A 31 22.27 -24.11 -8.50
CA ASP A 31 23.73 -24.32 -8.37
C ASP A 31 24.09 -25.20 -7.16
N VAL A 32 23.21 -25.28 -6.14
CA VAL A 32 23.52 -25.90 -4.84
C VAL A 32 22.52 -26.95 -4.35
N VAL A 33 21.32 -26.99 -4.95
CA VAL A 33 20.26 -27.97 -4.67
C VAL A 33 19.97 -28.75 -5.95
N ASP A 34 19.95 -30.07 -5.86
CA ASP A 34 19.61 -30.95 -7.00
C ASP A 34 18.17 -30.70 -7.43
N THR A 35 18.01 -29.89 -8.49
CA THR A 35 16.75 -29.30 -8.92
C THR A 35 16.47 -29.59 -10.39
N GLU A 36 15.32 -30.18 -10.68
CA GLU A 36 14.76 -30.18 -12.04
C GLU A 36 13.81 -29.00 -12.25
N VAL A 37 13.77 -28.48 -13.46
CA VAL A 37 12.85 -27.41 -13.87
C VAL A 37 11.94 -27.93 -14.98
N ILE A 38 10.63 -27.93 -14.70
CA ILE A 38 9.59 -28.34 -15.64
C ILE A 38 8.80 -27.09 -16.06
N LEU A 39 8.86 -26.76 -17.36
CA LEU A 39 8.08 -25.68 -17.92
C LEU A 39 6.84 -26.26 -18.62
N VAL A 40 5.66 -25.76 -18.26
CA VAL A 40 4.40 -26.13 -18.92
C VAL A 40 4.02 -25.01 -19.85
N ASP A 41 4.25 -25.23 -21.14
CA ASP A 41 4.02 -24.27 -22.22
C ASP A 41 2.53 -24.25 -22.58
N THR A 42 1.85 -23.16 -22.27
CA THR A 42 0.43 -22.94 -22.52
C THR A 42 0.16 -22.00 -23.71
N GLY A 43 1.21 -21.53 -24.41
CA GLY A 43 1.03 -20.64 -25.55
C GLY A 43 2.27 -19.87 -26.00
N CYS A 44 3.48 -20.35 -25.73
CA CYS A 44 4.72 -19.71 -26.18
C CYS A 44 4.88 -19.83 -27.73
N ASN A 45 5.49 -18.81 -28.32
CA ASN A 45 5.94 -18.88 -29.71
C ASN A 45 7.25 -19.68 -29.84
N ASP A 46 7.62 -20.06 -31.07
CA ASP A 46 8.78 -20.92 -31.33
C ASP A 46 10.12 -20.29 -30.87
N THR A 47 10.25 -18.98 -31.01
CA THR A 47 11.46 -18.25 -30.57
C THR A 47 11.62 -18.35 -29.04
N MET A 48 10.54 -18.18 -28.29
CA MET A 48 10.57 -18.32 -26.84
C MET A 48 10.83 -19.76 -26.42
N ARG A 49 10.18 -20.76 -27.05
CA ARG A 49 10.44 -22.20 -26.80
C ARG A 49 11.90 -22.55 -26.95
N GLU A 50 12.55 -22.05 -28.00
CA GLU A 50 13.98 -22.35 -28.23
C GLU A 50 14.84 -21.78 -27.09
N ARG A 51 14.58 -20.56 -26.63
CA ARG A 51 15.29 -19.95 -25.50
C ARG A 51 15.04 -20.67 -24.17
N LEU A 52 13.83 -21.16 -23.94
CA LEU A 52 13.46 -21.88 -22.71
C LEU A 52 14.21 -23.21 -22.53
N LYS A 53 14.72 -23.82 -23.63
CA LYS A 53 15.47 -25.08 -23.57
C LYS A 53 16.73 -25.03 -22.71
N SER A 54 17.36 -23.86 -22.57
CA SER A 54 18.55 -23.70 -21.74
C SER A 54 18.25 -23.65 -20.24
N TYR A 55 17.01 -23.39 -19.86
CA TYR A 55 16.58 -23.30 -18.47
C TYR A 55 15.88 -24.58 -17.96
N ALA A 56 15.22 -25.29 -18.85
CA ALA A 56 14.35 -26.39 -18.49
C ALA A 56 15.05 -27.75 -18.53
N THR A 57 14.78 -28.59 -17.56
CA THR A 57 15.02 -30.04 -17.64
C THR A 57 14.00 -30.67 -18.59
N LYS A 58 12.76 -30.18 -18.56
CA LYS A 58 11.66 -30.66 -19.40
C LYS A 58 10.73 -29.51 -19.78
N ILE A 59 10.24 -29.48 -21.05
CA ILE A 59 9.20 -28.59 -21.53
C ILE A 59 8.01 -29.43 -21.97
N LEU A 60 6.84 -29.19 -21.38
CA LEU A 60 5.58 -29.86 -21.70
C LEU A 60 4.70 -28.91 -22.50
N SER A 61 4.21 -29.35 -23.65
CA SER A 61 3.19 -28.58 -24.37
C SER A 61 1.82 -28.90 -23.78
N PHE A 62 1.10 -27.86 -23.35
CA PHE A 62 -0.24 -27.98 -22.79
C PHE A 62 -1.22 -27.07 -23.54
N GLN A 63 -2.26 -27.68 -24.11
CA GLN A 63 -3.30 -26.89 -24.75
C GLN A 63 -4.17 -26.21 -23.67
N TRP A 64 -4.12 -24.88 -23.61
CA TRP A 64 -4.88 -24.12 -22.64
C TRP A 64 -6.39 -24.40 -22.72
N CYS A 65 -6.99 -24.69 -21.57
CA CYS A 65 -8.39 -25.10 -21.45
C CYS A 65 -9.16 -24.32 -20.35
N ASN A 66 -8.72 -23.12 -19.99
CA ASN A 66 -9.29 -22.28 -18.91
C ASN A 66 -9.28 -22.99 -17.53
N ASP A 67 -8.25 -23.78 -17.27
CA ASP A 67 -8.14 -24.55 -16.03
C ASP A 67 -6.66 -24.60 -15.62
N PHE A 68 -6.30 -23.77 -14.64
CA PHE A 68 -4.94 -23.69 -14.13
C PHE A 68 -4.52 -24.98 -13.41
N SER A 69 -5.45 -25.63 -12.68
CA SER A 69 -5.13 -26.86 -11.97
C SER A 69 -4.73 -27.99 -12.92
N LYS A 70 -5.40 -28.11 -14.06
CA LYS A 70 -5.04 -29.11 -15.08
C LYS A 70 -3.65 -28.86 -15.66
N ALA A 71 -3.32 -27.59 -15.94
CA ALA A 71 -2.00 -27.24 -16.45
C ALA A 71 -0.90 -27.51 -15.41
N ARG A 72 -1.11 -27.17 -14.14
CA ARG A 72 -0.15 -27.45 -13.07
C ARG A 72 -0.05 -28.95 -12.76
N ASN A 73 -1.16 -29.69 -12.80
CA ASN A 73 -1.17 -31.13 -12.64
C ASN A 73 -0.39 -31.86 -13.75
N ALA A 74 -0.37 -31.31 -14.97
CA ALA A 74 0.49 -31.82 -16.04
C ALA A 74 1.98 -31.70 -15.68
N GLY A 75 2.39 -30.60 -15.08
CA GLY A 75 3.76 -30.42 -14.58
C GLY A 75 4.06 -31.33 -13.38
N LEU A 76 3.14 -31.46 -12.43
CA LEU A 76 3.29 -32.32 -11.25
C LEU A 76 3.39 -33.80 -11.62
N ALA A 77 2.63 -34.25 -12.62
CA ALA A 77 2.66 -35.64 -13.07
C ALA A 77 4.01 -36.08 -13.66
N GLU A 78 4.81 -35.12 -14.11
CA GLU A 78 6.13 -35.37 -14.69
C GLU A 78 7.29 -35.10 -13.70
N ALA A 79 6.95 -34.66 -12.48
CA ALA A 79 7.91 -34.36 -11.43
C ALA A 79 8.62 -35.60 -10.91
N SER A 80 9.94 -35.52 -10.75
CA SER A 80 10.77 -36.60 -10.21
C SER A 80 11.39 -36.26 -8.85
N GLY A 81 11.20 -35.03 -8.35
CA GLY A 81 11.73 -34.56 -7.08
C GLY A 81 11.04 -35.19 -5.85
N GLN A 82 11.66 -35.00 -4.68
CA GLN A 82 11.00 -35.27 -3.40
C GLN A 82 10.05 -34.17 -2.98
N TRP A 83 10.36 -32.93 -3.41
CA TRP A 83 9.59 -31.73 -3.18
C TRP A 83 9.15 -31.10 -4.50
N PHE A 84 7.98 -30.47 -4.47
CA PHE A 84 7.43 -29.69 -5.57
C PHE A 84 7.28 -28.25 -5.17
N LEU A 85 7.85 -27.34 -5.98
CA LEU A 85 7.68 -25.89 -5.90
C LEU A 85 7.02 -25.42 -7.18
N TYR A 86 6.00 -24.58 -7.11
CA TYR A 86 5.44 -23.93 -8.29
C TYR A 86 5.51 -22.42 -8.19
N LEU A 87 5.77 -21.79 -9.32
CA LEU A 87 5.84 -20.34 -9.50
C LEU A 87 4.94 -19.92 -10.67
N ASP A 88 4.52 -18.67 -10.64
CA ASP A 88 3.97 -17.99 -11.80
C ASP A 88 5.12 -17.37 -12.62
N ASP A 89 4.93 -17.17 -13.94
CA ASP A 89 5.98 -16.65 -14.83
C ASP A 89 6.21 -15.14 -14.69
N ASP A 90 5.53 -14.50 -13.75
CA ASP A 90 5.68 -13.11 -13.33
C ASP A 90 6.09 -12.97 -11.85
N GLU A 91 6.61 -14.04 -11.25
CA GLU A 91 7.20 -14.07 -9.91
C GLU A 91 8.72 -14.34 -10.01
N TRP A 92 9.56 -13.64 -9.24
CA TRP A 92 11.01 -13.92 -9.16
C TRP A 92 11.54 -13.68 -7.76
N PHE A 93 12.47 -14.55 -7.32
CA PHE A 93 13.11 -14.41 -6.03
C PHE A 93 14.07 -13.20 -6.00
N VAL A 94 13.97 -12.40 -4.97
CA VAL A 94 14.92 -11.32 -4.60
C VAL A 94 15.72 -11.69 -3.36
N ASP A 95 15.16 -12.54 -2.50
CA ASP A 95 15.85 -13.21 -1.40
C ASP A 95 15.47 -14.70 -1.41
N ILE A 96 16.40 -15.55 -1.86
CA ILE A 96 16.22 -16.99 -1.98
C ILE A 96 17.03 -17.78 -0.92
N GLN A 97 17.88 -17.10 -0.13
CA GLN A 97 18.87 -17.77 0.72
C GLN A 97 18.21 -18.71 1.74
N ASN A 98 17.14 -18.28 2.39
CA ASN A 98 16.46 -19.13 3.38
C ASN A 98 15.81 -20.39 2.77
N LEU A 99 15.40 -20.34 1.49
CA LEU A 99 14.95 -21.51 0.75
C LEU A 99 16.11 -22.48 0.44
N ILE A 100 17.28 -21.95 0.07
CA ILE A 100 18.50 -22.74 -0.14
C ILE A 100 18.88 -23.46 1.16
N ASP A 101 18.95 -22.72 2.26
CA ASP A 101 19.32 -23.26 3.59
C ASP A 101 18.36 -24.36 4.04
N PHE A 102 17.08 -24.22 3.79
CA PHE A 102 16.06 -25.22 4.10
C PHE A 102 16.33 -26.56 3.44
N PHE A 103 16.81 -26.57 2.19
CA PHE A 103 17.17 -27.81 1.48
C PHE A 103 18.56 -28.30 1.84
N GLN A 104 19.56 -27.44 1.87
CA GLN A 104 20.95 -27.84 2.12
C GLN A 104 21.19 -28.36 3.53
N SER A 105 20.52 -27.79 4.53
CA SER A 105 20.63 -28.27 5.92
C SER A 105 19.92 -29.60 6.15
N GLY A 106 19.08 -30.04 5.22
CA GLY A 106 18.21 -31.19 5.37
C GLY A 106 17.00 -30.91 6.29
N GLU A 107 16.77 -29.64 6.70
CA GLU A 107 15.61 -29.26 7.51
C GLU A 107 14.29 -29.64 6.82
N CYS A 108 14.25 -29.60 5.49
CA CYS A 108 13.12 -30.03 4.67
C CYS A 108 12.60 -31.43 5.02
N ASN A 109 13.44 -32.29 5.62
CA ASN A 109 13.01 -33.65 6.02
C ASN A 109 12.01 -33.68 7.18
N ASN A 110 11.90 -32.60 7.93
CA ASN A 110 11.00 -32.46 9.07
C ASN A 110 9.62 -31.90 8.71
N TYR A 111 9.39 -31.52 7.45
CA TYR A 111 8.17 -30.85 7.01
C TYR A 111 7.52 -31.55 5.82
N THR A 112 6.24 -31.29 5.63
CA THR A 112 5.45 -31.79 4.49
C THR A 112 5.07 -30.69 3.51
N SER A 113 5.10 -29.43 3.95
CA SER A 113 4.83 -28.25 3.11
C SER A 113 5.61 -27.05 3.58
N ALA A 114 5.75 -26.05 2.71
CA ALA A 114 6.37 -24.79 3.06
C ALA A 114 5.72 -23.61 2.31
N SER A 115 5.88 -22.43 2.90
CA SER A 115 5.45 -21.16 2.34
C SER A 115 6.60 -20.14 2.36
N TYR A 116 6.53 -19.14 1.50
CA TYR A 116 7.44 -18.00 1.48
C TYR A 116 6.66 -16.70 1.34
N ILE A 117 7.33 -15.56 1.33
CA ILE A 117 6.73 -14.23 1.22
C ILE A 117 6.63 -13.86 -0.25
N GLN A 118 5.42 -13.54 -0.71
CA GLN A 118 5.16 -12.93 -2.01
C GLN A 118 4.90 -11.44 -1.78
N ARG A 119 5.77 -10.59 -2.33
CA ARG A 119 5.64 -9.15 -2.33
C ARG A 119 4.86 -8.71 -3.56
N ASN A 120 3.62 -8.35 -3.35
CA ASN A 120 2.71 -7.90 -4.40
C ASN A 120 2.83 -6.39 -4.55
N TYR A 121 3.40 -5.92 -5.63
CA TYR A 121 3.45 -4.51 -5.95
C TYR A 121 2.08 -4.01 -6.42
N LEU A 122 1.77 -2.75 -6.07
CA LEU A 122 0.52 -2.07 -6.39
C LEU A 122 0.74 -0.93 -7.40
N ASP A 123 2.01 -0.57 -7.66
CA ASP A 123 2.43 0.43 -8.64
C ASP A 123 3.65 -0.05 -9.44
N MET A 124 3.90 0.60 -10.59
CA MET A 124 5.03 0.27 -11.49
C MET A 124 6.38 0.72 -10.90
N GLU A 125 6.39 1.72 -10.04
CA GLU A 125 7.57 2.28 -9.40
C GLU A 125 8.09 1.39 -8.27
N GLY A 126 7.28 0.43 -7.79
CA GLY A 126 7.62 -0.45 -6.68
C GLY A 126 7.61 0.28 -5.32
N SER A 127 6.89 1.40 -5.25
CA SER A 127 6.80 2.22 -4.05
C SER A 127 5.75 1.72 -3.06
N GLN A 128 4.70 1.07 -3.57
CA GLN A 128 3.62 0.49 -2.79
C GLN A 128 3.55 -1.02 -3.00
N TYR A 129 3.52 -1.77 -1.92
CA TYR A 129 3.40 -3.22 -1.98
C TYR A 129 2.71 -3.79 -0.74
N THR A 130 2.23 -5.03 -0.87
CA THR A 130 1.74 -5.84 0.24
C THR A 130 2.47 -7.17 0.27
N ASP A 131 2.92 -7.58 1.45
CA ASP A 131 3.57 -8.89 1.63
C ASP A 131 2.51 -9.93 2.03
N THR A 132 2.39 -10.98 1.23
CA THR A 132 1.48 -12.10 1.47
C THR A 132 2.27 -13.39 1.58
N ARG A 133 1.94 -14.23 2.56
CA ARG A 133 2.54 -15.55 2.67
C ARG A 133 1.81 -16.54 1.78
N VAL A 134 2.55 -17.20 0.87
CA VAL A 134 1.98 -18.12 -0.12
C VAL A 134 2.51 -19.54 0.08
N GLY A 135 1.61 -20.53 0.13
CA GLY A 135 1.93 -21.96 0.25
C GLY A 135 2.18 -22.57 -1.13
N ARG A 136 3.40 -22.42 -1.64
CA ARG A 136 3.80 -22.82 -3.00
C ARG A 136 4.62 -24.12 -3.06
N MET A 137 4.82 -24.80 -1.93
CA MET A 137 5.68 -25.97 -1.84
C MET A 137 5.06 -27.09 -1.02
N ALA A 138 5.21 -28.34 -1.51
CA ALA A 138 4.84 -29.54 -0.77
C ALA A 138 5.75 -30.73 -1.13
N ARG A 139 5.82 -31.73 -0.22
CA ARG A 139 6.39 -33.05 -0.55
C ARG A 139 5.51 -33.76 -1.56
N ILE A 140 6.13 -34.35 -2.55
CA ILE A 140 5.41 -35.15 -3.55
C ILE A 140 4.96 -36.44 -2.89
N THR A 141 3.65 -36.68 -2.91
CA THR A 141 3.00 -37.94 -2.55
C THR A 141 2.09 -38.38 -3.70
N PRO A 142 1.67 -39.66 -3.74
CA PRO A 142 0.78 -40.15 -4.81
C PRO A 142 -0.58 -39.42 -4.86
N GLU A 143 -1.01 -38.82 -3.73
CA GLU A 143 -2.28 -38.12 -3.59
C GLU A 143 -2.16 -36.63 -3.88
N LEU A 144 -0.92 -36.08 -3.93
CA LEU A 144 -0.71 -34.65 -4.15
C LEU A 144 -1.22 -34.24 -5.52
N HIS A 145 -2.06 -33.23 -5.56
CA HIS A 145 -2.61 -32.67 -6.80
C HIS A 145 -3.04 -31.22 -6.61
N PHE A 146 -3.27 -30.52 -7.72
CA PHE A 146 -3.90 -29.21 -7.71
C PHE A 146 -5.40 -29.36 -7.87
N GLU A 147 -6.14 -28.60 -7.09
CA GLU A 147 -7.59 -28.40 -7.21
C GLU A 147 -7.92 -26.98 -7.61
N SER A 148 -9.09 -26.77 -8.23
CA SER A 148 -9.68 -25.52 -8.62
C SER A 148 -9.18 -24.97 -9.98
N GLN A 149 -10.13 -24.55 -10.83
CA GLN A 149 -9.82 -24.04 -12.18
C GLN A 149 -9.06 -22.72 -12.13
N ILE A 150 -9.34 -21.91 -11.13
CA ILE A 150 -8.67 -20.64 -10.82
C ILE A 150 -8.42 -20.55 -9.31
N HIS A 151 -7.40 -19.80 -8.89
CA HIS A 151 -6.91 -19.81 -7.51
C HIS A 151 -6.62 -21.23 -7.00
N GLU A 152 -5.99 -21.97 -7.87
CA GLU A 152 -5.63 -23.36 -7.63
C GLU A 152 -4.67 -23.50 -6.45
N TYR A 153 -4.73 -24.62 -5.77
CA TYR A 153 -3.91 -24.91 -4.61
C TYR A 153 -3.52 -26.38 -4.55
N LEU A 154 -2.35 -26.65 -3.99
CA LEU A 154 -1.87 -28.01 -3.73
C LEU A 154 -2.62 -28.65 -2.56
N THR A 155 -3.04 -29.90 -2.71
CA THR A 155 -3.68 -30.69 -1.67
C THR A 155 -3.46 -32.20 -1.92
N PRO A 156 -3.38 -33.01 -0.87
CA PRO A 156 -3.14 -32.70 0.54
C PRO A 156 -1.68 -32.33 0.79
N THR A 157 -1.41 -31.31 1.61
CA THR A 157 -0.04 -30.86 1.90
C THR A 157 0.50 -31.34 3.25
N GLY A 158 -0.30 -32.14 3.99
CA GLY A 158 0.06 -32.61 5.33
C GLY A 158 0.02 -31.52 6.41
N ASN A 159 0.39 -31.89 7.64
CA ASN A 159 0.22 -31.03 8.82
C ASN A 159 1.51 -30.36 9.31
N LEU A 160 2.68 -30.74 8.77
CA LEU A 160 3.98 -30.18 9.19
C LEU A 160 4.38 -29.10 8.18
N HIS A 161 4.09 -27.84 8.52
CA HIS A 161 4.31 -26.70 7.66
C HIS A 161 5.48 -25.83 8.13
N LYS A 162 6.32 -25.35 7.19
CA LYS A 162 7.42 -24.41 7.44
C LYS A 162 7.13 -23.06 6.80
N ASN A 163 7.24 -22.00 7.60
CA ASN A 163 7.25 -20.62 7.11
C ASN A 163 8.69 -20.21 6.81
N LEU A 164 9.01 -20.00 5.54
CA LEU A 164 10.30 -19.49 5.09
C LEU A 164 10.29 -17.96 5.01
N THR A 165 11.46 -17.34 5.14
CA THR A 165 11.63 -15.89 5.01
C THR A 165 12.07 -15.48 3.60
N ALA A 166 12.26 -16.43 2.67
CA ALA A 166 12.51 -16.15 1.28
C ALA A 166 11.42 -15.24 0.68
N VAL A 167 11.81 -14.33 -0.21
CA VAL A 167 10.93 -13.30 -0.78
C VAL A 167 10.92 -13.39 -2.29
N VAL A 168 9.74 -13.43 -2.89
CA VAL A 168 9.52 -13.20 -4.32
C VAL A 168 8.87 -11.85 -4.54
N GLU A 169 9.25 -11.16 -5.61
CA GLU A 169 8.52 -10.02 -6.15
C GLU A 169 7.47 -10.49 -7.15
N HIS A 170 6.32 -9.84 -7.14
CA HIS A 170 5.19 -10.13 -8.01
C HIS A 170 4.49 -8.83 -8.44
N TYR A 171 4.37 -8.64 -9.76
CA TYR A 171 3.72 -7.47 -10.38
C TYR A 171 2.37 -7.81 -11.04
N GLY A 172 1.82 -8.98 -10.77
CA GLY A 172 0.58 -9.46 -11.39
C GLY A 172 -0.67 -8.63 -11.07
N TYR A 173 -0.59 -7.73 -10.06
CA TYR A 173 -1.66 -6.80 -9.72
C TYR A 173 -1.44 -5.39 -10.30
N VAL A 174 -0.33 -5.16 -10.99
CA VAL A 174 -0.04 -3.89 -11.66
C VAL A 174 -0.46 -3.99 -13.12
N TYR A 175 -1.56 -3.35 -13.45
CA TYR A 175 -2.11 -3.36 -14.81
C TYR A 175 -1.61 -2.13 -15.57
N ALA A 176 -1.25 -2.32 -16.85
CA ALA A 176 -0.82 -1.21 -17.69
C ALA A 176 -1.97 -0.24 -18.02
N THR A 177 -3.21 -0.75 -18.08
CA THR A 177 -4.42 0.03 -18.35
C THR A 177 -5.60 -0.47 -17.50
N GLU A 178 -6.62 0.36 -17.33
CA GLU A 178 -7.89 -0.06 -16.70
C GLU A 178 -8.61 -1.13 -17.54
N GLU A 179 -8.45 -1.11 -18.86
CA GLU A 179 -8.99 -2.14 -19.75
C GLU A 179 -8.39 -3.52 -19.45
N ASP A 180 -7.07 -3.61 -19.25
CA ASP A 180 -6.40 -4.87 -18.89
C ASP A 180 -6.91 -5.42 -17.56
N LYS A 181 -7.09 -4.54 -16.58
CA LYS A 181 -7.66 -4.87 -15.26
C LYS A 181 -9.08 -5.43 -15.39
N ILE A 182 -9.93 -4.78 -16.19
CA ILE A 182 -11.31 -5.21 -16.43
C ILE A 182 -11.34 -6.54 -17.20
N GLU A 183 -10.44 -6.76 -18.16
CA GLU A 183 -10.35 -8.02 -18.90
C GLU A 183 -9.95 -9.18 -17.98
N HIS A 184 -8.95 -8.95 -17.11
CA HIS A 184 -8.54 -9.92 -16.08
C HIS A 184 -9.70 -10.27 -15.15
N PHE A 185 -10.41 -9.27 -14.63
CA PHE A 185 -11.60 -9.45 -13.81
C PHE A 185 -12.66 -10.30 -14.54
N LYS A 186 -13.04 -9.96 -15.77
CA LYS A 186 -14.07 -10.69 -16.53
C LYS A 186 -13.73 -12.15 -16.73
N ARG A 187 -12.46 -12.46 -17.03
CA ARG A 187 -11.98 -13.84 -17.15
C ARG A 187 -12.19 -14.61 -15.84
N ASN A 188 -11.75 -14.03 -14.73
CA ASN A 188 -11.83 -14.67 -13.42
C ASN A 188 -13.29 -14.79 -12.94
N GLN A 189 -14.11 -13.76 -13.15
CA GLN A 189 -15.53 -13.76 -12.80
C GLN A 189 -16.26 -14.95 -13.42
N VAL A 190 -16.09 -15.19 -14.75
CA VAL A 190 -16.77 -16.28 -15.44
C VAL A 190 -16.42 -17.63 -14.82
N LEU A 191 -15.13 -17.88 -14.57
CA LEU A 191 -14.67 -19.14 -13.96
C LEU A 191 -15.21 -19.33 -12.54
N LEU A 192 -15.17 -18.28 -11.72
CA LEU A 192 -15.68 -18.34 -10.34
C LEU A 192 -17.21 -18.53 -10.29
N GLU A 193 -17.96 -17.89 -11.20
CA GLU A 193 -19.40 -18.10 -11.30
C GLU A 193 -19.76 -19.53 -11.72
N GLU A 194 -18.97 -20.17 -12.58
CA GLU A 194 -19.13 -21.58 -12.94
C GLU A 194 -18.87 -22.48 -11.75
N MET A 195 -17.78 -22.25 -11.01
CA MET A 195 -17.46 -22.99 -9.80
C MET A 195 -18.52 -22.82 -8.70
N ILE A 196 -19.10 -21.63 -8.55
CA ILE A 196 -20.22 -21.41 -7.61
C ILE A 196 -21.48 -22.19 -8.02
N LYS A 197 -21.72 -22.39 -9.34
CA LYS A 197 -22.84 -23.20 -9.82
C LYS A 197 -22.62 -24.70 -9.58
N GLU A 198 -21.37 -25.16 -9.76
CA GLU A 198 -20.99 -26.55 -9.53
C GLU A 198 -20.98 -26.90 -8.04
N GLU A 199 -20.45 -26.02 -7.19
CA GLU A 199 -20.33 -26.21 -5.74
C GLU A 199 -21.03 -25.07 -4.97
N PRO A 200 -22.37 -24.97 -5.00
CA PRO A 200 -23.09 -23.82 -4.45
C PRO A 200 -22.94 -23.65 -2.93
N GLY A 201 -22.60 -24.73 -2.22
CA GLY A 201 -22.35 -24.71 -0.77
C GLY A 201 -20.96 -24.24 -0.36
N ARG A 202 -20.00 -24.16 -1.28
CA ARG A 202 -18.61 -23.84 -0.94
C ARG A 202 -18.40 -22.34 -0.81
N LEU A 203 -18.06 -21.88 0.39
CA LEU A 203 -17.92 -20.45 0.72
C LEU A 203 -16.71 -19.81 0.03
N ARG A 204 -15.65 -20.59 -0.17
CA ARG A 204 -14.38 -20.13 -0.78
C ARG A 204 -14.59 -19.41 -2.11
N TRP A 205 -15.40 -19.98 -3.02
CA TRP A 205 -15.58 -19.40 -4.35
C TRP A 205 -16.27 -18.05 -4.31
N ARG A 206 -17.23 -17.87 -3.38
CA ARG A 206 -17.88 -16.57 -3.17
C ARG A 206 -16.93 -15.54 -2.60
N LEU A 207 -16.03 -15.95 -1.71
CA LEU A 207 -15.04 -15.05 -1.16
C LEU A 207 -14.05 -14.60 -2.23
N GLN A 208 -13.60 -15.52 -3.10
CA GLN A 208 -12.70 -15.16 -4.20
C GLN A 208 -13.38 -14.25 -5.23
N LEU A 209 -14.63 -14.52 -5.59
CA LEU A 209 -15.39 -13.62 -6.47
C LEU A 209 -15.56 -12.23 -5.81
N LEU A 210 -15.67 -12.18 -4.51
CA LEU A 210 -15.77 -10.95 -3.75
C LEU A 210 -14.45 -10.15 -3.79
N GLN A 211 -13.29 -10.84 -3.76
CA GLN A 211 -11.97 -10.21 -3.96
C GLN A 211 -11.83 -9.61 -5.37
N GLU A 212 -12.33 -10.31 -6.39
CA GLU A 212 -12.37 -9.78 -7.76
C GLU A 212 -13.22 -8.51 -7.87
N TYR A 213 -14.42 -8.48 -7.28
CA TYR A 213 -15.25 -7.27 -7.25
C TYR A 213 -14.61 -6.11 -6.48
N ARG A 214 -13.83 -6.41 -5.43
CA ARG A 214 -13.05 -5.40 -4.73
C ARG A 214 -11.99 -4.77 -5.63
N ALA A 215 -11.31 -5.56 -6.45
CA ALA A 215 -10.26 -5.07 -7.34
C ALA A 215 -10.76 -4.03 -8.34
N ILE A 216 -12.06 -4.04 -8.68
CA ILE A 216 -12.71 -3.07 -9.58
C ILE A 216 -13.67 -2.12 -8.85
N ASP A 217 -13.62 -2.04 -7.52
CA ASP A 217 -14.44 -1.19 -6.67
C ASP A 217 -15.97 -1.36 -6.86
N ASP A 218 -16.43 -2.57 -7.25
CA ASP A 218 -17.87 -2.86 -7.31
C ASP A 218 -18.44 -3.12 -5.91
N TYR A 219 -18.58 -2.03 -5.15
CA TYR A 219 -19.10 -2.05 -3.79
C TYR A 219 -20.53 -2.58 -3.67
N MET A 220 -21.32 -2.59 -4.77
CA MET A 220 -22.66 -3.15 -4.76
C MET A 220 -22.60 -4.68 -4.72
N GLN A 221 -21.77 -5.28 -5.54
CA GLN A 221 -21.58 -6.73 -5.55
C GLN A 221 -20.87 -7.21 -4.29
N MET A 222 -19.91 -6.44 -3.76
CA MET A 222 -19.27 -6.74 -2.48
C MET A 222 -20.29 -6.83 -1.34
N GLU A 223 -21.21 -5.87 -1.21
CA GLU A 223 -22.29 -5.91 -0.22
C GLU A 223 -23.20 -7.13 -0.42
N THR A 224 -23.59 -7.40 -1.68
CA THR A 224 -24.52 -8.48 -2.04
C THR A 224 -23.93 -9.86 -1.70
N LEU A 225 -22.71 -10.09 -2.12
CA LEU A 225 -22.01 -11.37 -1.86
C LEU A 225 -21.67 -11.53 -0.37
N GLY A 226 -21.25 -10.44 0.30
CA GLY A 226 -21.01 -10.45 1.74
C GLY A 226 -22.26 -10.85 2.54
N MET A 227 -23.40 -10.26 2.22
CA MET A 227 -24.70 -10.66 2.81
C MET A 227 -25.05 -12.11 2.53
N ALA A 228 -24.86 -12.56 1.27
CA ALA A 228 -25.16 -13.93 0.90
C ALA A 228 -24.28 -14.94 1.64
N GLY A 229 -22.97 -14.66 1.78
CA GLY A 229 -22.02 -15.49 2.52
C GLY A 229 -22.38 -15.62 4.00
N ILE A 230 -22.68 -14.51 4.69
CA ILE A 230 -23.13 -14.51 6.09
C ILE A 230 -24.42 -15.32 6.23
N LYS A 231 -25.39 -15.09 5.34
CA LYS A 231 -26.66 -15.85 5.36
C LYS A 231 -26.43 -17.35 5.18
N MET A 232 -25.58 -17.75 4.24
CA MET A 232 -25.25 -19.17 4.00
C MET A 232 -24.67 -19.82 5.24
N ILE A 233 -23.69 -19.17 5.89
CA ILE A 233 -23.10 -19.67 7.13
C ILE A 233 -24.18 -19.83 8.21
N ASN A 234 -25.02 -18.81 8.42
CA ASN A 234 -26.03 -18.81 9.48
C ASN A 234 -27.16 -19.80 9.25
N THR A 235 -27.40 -20.20 8.00
CA THR A 235 -28.46 -21.17 7.65
C THR A 235 -27.93 -22.59 7.36
N SER A 236 -26.60 -22.82 7.48
CA SER A 236 -26.01 -24.14 7.34
C SER A 236 -26.33 -25.05 8.54
N ASP A 237 -26.23 -26.34 8.35
CA ASP A 237 -26.38 -27.34 9.42
C ASP A 237 -25.26 -27.26 10.48
N THR A 238 -24.13 -26.64 10.12
CA THR A 238 -22.94 -26.46 10.95
C THR A 238 -22.43 -25.02 10.95
N PRO A 239 -23.21 -24.06 11.46
CA PRO A 239 -22.91 -22.62 11.34
C PRO A 239 -21.69 -22.16 12.13
N ASP A 240 -21.11 -23.04 12.96
CA ASP A 240 -19.96 -22.77 13.82
C ASP A 240 -18.79 -23.74 13.56
N ASN A 241 -18.75 -24.37 12.37
CA ASN A 241 -17.63 -25.20 11.96
C ASN A 241 -16.39 -24.35 11.65
N GLU A 242 -15.24 -25.01 11.42
CA GLU A 242 -13.98 -24.33 11.15
C GLU A 242 -14.05 -23.42 9.91
N GLU A 243 -14.67 -23.91 8.82
CA GLU A 243 -14.84 -23.12 7.59
C GLU A 243 -15.66 -21.84 7.83
N ALA A 244 -16.75 -21.94 8.62
CA ALA A 244 -17.55 -20.78 8.99
C ALA A 244 -16.74 -19.74 9.76
N ARG A 245 -15.91 -20.18 10.72
CA ARG A 245 -15.05 -19.29 11.51
C ARG A 245 -13.95 -18.61 10.68
N ILE A 246 -13.44 -19.29 9.66
CA ILE A 246 -12.46 -18.73 8.73
C ILE A 246 -13.07 -17.61 7.89
N TYR A 247 -14.28 -17.80 7.37
CA TYR A 247 -14.82 -16.92 6.34
C TYR A 247 -15.79 -15.87 6.84
N ILE A 248 -16.41 -16.03 8.03
CA ILE A 248 -17.42 -15.09 8.55
C ILE A 248 -16.88 -13.66 8.64
N GLY A 249 -15.65 -13.50 9.16
CA GLY A 249 -14.98 -12.21 9.27
C GLY A 249 -14.76 -11.56 7.90
N SER A 250 -14.34 -12.33 6.89
CA SER A 250 -14.13 -11.82 5.53
C SER A 250 -15.42 -11.32 4.88
N PHE A 251 -16.56 -11.99 5.07
CA PHE A 251 -17.84 -11.54 4.56
C PHE A 251 -18.34 -10.27 5.26
N TYR A 252 -18.13 -10.15 6.57
CA TYR A 252 -18.39 -8.90 7.28
C TYR A 252 -17.45 -7.79 6.81
N ALA A 253 -16.15 -8.05 6.70
CA ALA A 253 -15.14 -7.09 6.23
C ALA A 253 -15.50 -6.53 4.85
N ALA A 254 -15.91 -7.39 3.92
CA ALA A 254 -16.31 -6.96 2.59
C ALA A 254 -17.49 -5.98 2.61
N ARG A 255 -18.51 -6.22 3.45
CA ARG A 255 -19.64 -5.30 3.62
C ARG A 255 -19.22 -3.96 4.23
N ILE A 256 -18.31 -4.01 5.21
CA ILE A 256 -17.77 -2.83 5.89
C ILE A 256 -16.95 -2.00 4.90
N LEU A 257 -16.03 -2.64 4.15
CA LEU A 257 -15.23 -1.98 3.11
C LEU A 257 -16.09 -1.40 1.98
N ALA A 258 -17.12 -2.11 1.55
CA ALA A 258 -18.09 -1.59 0.58
C ALA A 258 -18.83 -0.35 1.08
N ALA A 259 -19.17 -0.30 2.37
CA ALA A 259 -19.78 0.88 2.97
C ALA A 259 -18.77 2.03 3.13
N MET A 260 -17.50 1.71 3.41
CA MET A 260 -16.39 2.67 3.50
C MET A 260 -16.12 3.32 2.13
N GLY A 261 -15.98 2.52 1.07
CA GLY A 261 -15.75 3.02 -0.29
C GLY A 261 -16.92 3.86 -0.83
N LYS A 262 -18.14 3.66 -0.33
CA LYS A 262 -19.31 4.53 -0.61
C LYS A 262 -19.41 5.73 0.34
N GLU A 263 -18.42 5.98 1.17
CA GLU A 263 -18.38 7.04 2.18
C GLU A 263 -19.60 7.00 3.14
N ASN A 264 -20.24 5.84 3.28
CA ASN A 264 -21.37 5.67 4.18
C ASN A 264 -20.91 5.30 5.59
N TYR A 265 -20.20 6.21 6.23
CA TYR A 265 -19.58 6.01 7.54
C TYR A 265 -20.58 5.65 8.64
N LYS A 266 -21.84 6.11 8.54
CA LYS A 266 -22.91 5.68 9.45
C LYS A 266 -23.18 4.18 9.34
N LYS A 267 -23.24 3.67 8.10
CA LYS A 267 -23.43 2.24 7.83
C LYS A 267 -22.22 1.42 8.29
N VAL A 268 -21.00 1.94 8.11
CA VAL A 268 -19.77 1.30 8.64
C VAL A 268 -19.90 1.06 10.14
N CYS A 269 -20.27 2.09 10.93
CA CYS A 269 -20.45 1.92 12.38
C CYS A 269 -21.48 0.85 12.73
N VAL A 270 -22.63 0.82 12.03
CA VAL A 270 -23.67 -0.20 12.26
C VAL A 270 -23.19 -1.60 11.94
N LEU A 271 -22.46 -1.77 10.82
CA LEU A 271 -21.93 -3.07 10.41
C LEU A 271 -20.81 -3.54 11.36
N CYS A 272 -19.95 -2.65 11.83
CA CYS A 272 -18.95 -2.98 12.83
C CYS A 272 -19.57 -3.42 14.16
N GLU A 273 -20.65 -2.76 14.60
CA GLU A 273 -21.38 -3.16 15.81
C GLU A 273 -22.08 -4.53 15.62
N GLU A 274 -22.67 -4.79 14.45
CA GLU A 274 -23.26 -6.09 14.10
C GLU A 274 -22.20 -7.19 14.13
N ALA A 275 -21.10 -6.98 13.42
CA ALA A 275 -20.00 -7.93 13.29
C ALA A 275 -19.30 -8.20 14.63
N GLY A 276 -19.10 -7.17 15.46
CA GLY A 276 -18.44 -7.33 16.76
C GLY A 276 -19.23 -8.19 17.77
N LYS A 277 -20.53 -8.43 17.53
CA LYS A 277 -21.35 -9.34 18.34
C LYS A 277 -21.22 -10.81 17.95
N ASP A 278 -20.62 -11.09 16.80
CA ASP A 278 -20.45 -12.45 16.30
C ASP A 278 -19.26 -13.13 16.99
N SER A 279 -19.52 -14.08 17.87
CA SER A 279 -18.51 -14.78 18.66
C SER A 279 -17.56 -15.69 17.83
N ARG A 280 -17.85 -15.89 16.56
CA ARG A 280 -17.00 -16.66 15.63
C ARG A 280 -15.80 -15.85 15.13
N ASN A 281 -15.88 -14.52 15.24
CA ASN A 281 -14.80 -13.62 14.79
C ASN A 281 -13.54 -13.77 15.64
N THR A 282 -12.40 -13.67 14.97
CA THR A 282 -11.08 -13.74 15.61
C THR A 282 -10.71 -12.43 16.29
N LYS A 283 -9.67 -12.46 17.14
CA LYS A 283 -9.09 -11.25 17.74
C LYS A 283 -8.55 -10.29 16.66
N LEU A 284 -7.93 -10.83 15.60
CA LEU A 284 -7.46 -10.03 14.47
C LEU A 284 -8.62 -9.29 13.78
N PHE A 285 -9.79 -9.93 13.67
CA PHE A 285 -10.96 -9.26 13.14
C PHE A 285 -11.43 -8.10 14.02
N GLN A 286 -11.26 -8.18 15.35
CA GLN A 286 -11.55 -7.07 16.24
C GLN A 286 -10.63 -5.87 15.96
N THR A 287 -9.33 -6.13 15.72
CA THR A 287 -8.37 -5.10 15.30
C THR A 287 -8.81 -4.40 14.01
N PHE A 288 -9.25 -5.18 13.00
CA PHE A 288 -9.84 -4.62 11.77
C PHE A 288 -11.09 -3.77 12.07
N LEU A 289 -11.99 -4.21 12.94
CA LEU A 289 -13.17 -3.41 13.32
C LEU A 289 -12.76 -2.07 13.96
N ASN A 290 -11.75 -2.06 14.82
CA ASN A 290 -11.26 -0.85 15.47
C ASN A 290 -10.60 0.11 14.47
N GLU A 291 -9.89 -0.39 13.46
CA GLU A 291 -9.41 0.42 12.33
C GLU A 291 -10.57 1.09 11.59
N MET A 292 -11.59 0.31 11.19
CA MET A 292 -12.74 0.82 10.44
C MET A 292 -13.56 1.82 11.25
N LEU A 293 -13.77 1.58 12.54
CA LEU A 293 -14.45 2.49 13.44
C LEU A 293 -13.67 3.79 13.63
N THR A 294 -12.35 3.73 13.75
CA THR A 294 -11.48 4.91 13.84
C THR A 294 -11.74 5.84 12.65
N LYS A 295 -11.63 5.30 11.44
CA LYS A 295 -11.85 6.04 10.19
C LYS A 295 -13.30 6.54 10.09
N ALA A 296 -14.27 5.69 10.33
CA ALA A 296 -15.69 6.05 10.22
C ALA A 296 -16.09 7.16 11.18
N TYR A 297 -15.67 7.12 12.42
CA TYR A 297 -15.94 8.20 13.39
C TYR A 297 -15.20 9.48 13.02
N PHE A 298 -13.94 9.40 12.59
CA PHE A 298 -13.18 10.57 12.14
C PHE A 298 -13.88 11.31 11.00
N TYR A 299 -14.21 10.62 9.91
CA TYR A 299 -14.90 11.23 8.77
C TYR A 299 -16.32 11.71 9.11
N ARG A 300 -17.01 11.05 10.03
CA ARG A 300 -18.27 11.58 10.56
C ARG A 300 -18.07 12.87 11.35
N GLY A 301 -16.99 12.98 12.09
CA GLY A 301 -16.61 14.21 12.79
C GLY A 301 -16.29 15.36 11.84
N LEU A 302 -15.61 15.08 10.71
CA LEU A 302 -15.34 16.08 9.66
C LEU A 302 -16.64 16.56 8.99
N ASN A 303 -17.53 15.61 8.63
CA ASN A 303 -18.73 15.91 7.86
C ASN A 303 -19.87 16.51 8.70
N THR A 304 -19.86 16.31 10.00
CA THR A 304 -20.94 16.78 10.89
C THR A 304 -20.42 17.07 12.30
N LYS A 305 -20.95 18.12 12.93
CA LYS A 305 -20.72 18.39 14.35
C LYS A 305 -21.64 17.56 15.28
N GLN A 306 -22.29 16.52 14.76
CA GLN A 306 -23.21 15.70 15.53
C GLN A 306 -22.45 14.78 16.51
N THR A 307 -23.12 14.46 17.60
CA THR A 307 -22.63 13.51 18.60
C THR A 307 -23.44 12.21 18.53
N THR A 308 -22.85 11.12 18.96
CA THR A 308 -23.54 9.85 19.17
C THR A 308 -23.75 9.68 20.67
N ASN A 309 -25.02 9.61 21.13
CA ASN A 309 -25.34 9.48 22.57
C ASN A 309 -24.68 10.56 23.46
N GLY A 310 -24.48 11.78 22.93
CA GLY A 310 -23.83 12.87 23.63
C GLY A 310 -22.30 12.80 23.66
N VAL A 311 -21.69 11.84 22.96
CA VAL A 311 -20.23 11.70 22.84
C VAL A 311 -19.77 12.22 21.46
N ASP A 312 -18.75 13.05 21.43
CA ASP A 312 -18.14 13.60 20.23
C ASP A 312 -17.53 12.50 19.36
N TYR A 313 -17.65 12.62 18.04
CA TYR A 313 -17.12 11.61 17.11
C TYR A 313 -15.58 11.53 17.13
N TYR A 314 -14.88 12.64 17.37
CA TYR A 314 -13.42 12.60 17.50
C TYR A 314 -12.98 11.84 18.77
N VAL A 315 -13.75 11.92 19.86
CA VAL A 315 -13.51 11.11 21.07
C VAL A 315 -13.72 9.62 20.77
N LEU A 316 -14.78 9.26 20.04
CA LEU A 316 -15.02 7.87 19.65
C LEU A 316 -13.95 7.33 18.70
N SER A 317 -13.50 8.17 17.75
CA SER A 317 -12.39 7.85 16.85
C SER A 317 -11.10 7.60 17.63
N GLU A 318 -10.76 8.46 18.60
CA GLU A 318 -9.55 8.32 19.42
C GLU A 318 -9.59 7.05 20.29
N MET A 319 -10.76 6.72 20.86
CA MET A 319 -10.93 5.47 21.63
C MET A 319 -10.72 4.23 20.75
N SER A 320 -11.29 4.21 19.55
CA SER A 320 -11.10 3.10 18.60
C SER A 320 -9.65 3.00 18.11
N ALA A 321 -9.00 4.13 17.85
CA ALA A 321 -7.59 4.19 17.46
C ALA A 321 -6.67 3.64 18.56
N GLN A 322 -6.94 3.99 19.81
CA GLN A 322 -6.16 3.44 20.94
C GLN A 322 -6.34 1.92 21.05
N GLN A 323 -7.57 1.41 20.93
CA GLN A 323 -7.82 -0.03 20.94
C GLN A 323 -7.13 -0.75 19.79
N TYR A 324 -7.16 -0.18 18.58
CA TYR A 324 -6.44 -0.72 17.43
C TYR A 324 -4.95 -0.86 17.70
N LEU A 325 -4.30 0.19 18.23
CA LEU A 325 -2.86 0.17 18.49
C LEU A 325 -2.49 -0.78 19.65
N ASP A 326 -3.31 -0.86 20.71
CA ASP A 326 -3.09 -1.78 21.83
C ASP A 326 -3.16 -3.25 21.35
N GLU A 327 -4.10 -3.57 20.47
CA GLU A 327 -4.23 -4.90 19.87
C GLU A 327 -3.10 -5.21 18.89
N LEU A 328 -2.66 -4.21 18.11
CA LEU A 328 -1.52 -4.34 17.22
C LEU A 328 -0.23 -4.66 18.02
N ASP A 329 0.05 -3.91 19.08
CA ASP A 329 1.20 -4.16 19.98
C ASP A 329 1.14 -5.58 20.59
N TYR A 330 -0.06 -6.06 20.90
CA TYR A 330 -0.25 -7.44 21.33
C TYR A 330 0.19 -8.44 20.27
N PHE A 331 -0.25 -8.30 19.01
CA PHE A 331 0.14 -9.21 17.93
C PHE A 331 1.63 -9.12 17.61
N MET A 332 2.23 -7.94 17.64
CA MET A 332 3.68 -7.76 17.45
C MET A 332 4.50 -8.48 18.52
N SER A 333 3.96 -8.61 19.76
CA SER A 333 4.60 -9.33 20.86
C SER A 333 4.32 -10.83 20.86
N HIS A 334 3.28 -11.29 20.14
CA HIS A 334 2.78 -12.67 20.11
C HIS A 334 2.68 -13.21 18.68
N ASN A 335 3.75 -13.09 17.92
CA ASN A 335 3.81 -13.48 16.51
C ASN A 335 3.32 -14.91 16.23
N GLU A 336 3.58 -15.87 17.14
CA GLU A 336 3.15 -17.25 16.98
C GLU A 336 1.61 -17.36 16.98
N GLU A 337 0.93 -16.59 17.82
CA GLU A 337 -0.54 -16.54 17.85
C GLU A 337 -1.11 -15.93 16.57
N LEU A 338 -0.47 -14.89 16.04
CA LEU A 338 -0.86 -14.30 14.76
C LEU A 338 -0.76 -15.29 13.61
N TYR A 339 0.34 -16.04 13.53
CA TYR A 339 0.53 -17.05 12.49
C TYR A 339 -0.38 -18.28 12.64
N SER A 340 -0.84 -18.56 13.85
CA SER A 340 -1.79 -19.66 14.10
C SER A 340 -3.22 -19.32 13.71
N GLN A 341 -3.57 -18.02 13.70
CA GLN A 341 -4.86 -17.55 13.19
C GLN A 341 -4.78 -17.52 11.67
N GLN A 342 -5.68 -18.23 11.00
CA GLN A 342 -5.80 -18.09 9.54
C GLN A 342 -6.19 -16.64 9.23
N ILE A 343 -5.27 -15.90 8.59
CA ILE A 343 -5.51 -14.53 8.18
C ILE A 343 -6.55 -14.57 7.07
N ALA A 344 -7.75 -14.14 7.38
CA ALA A 344 -8.82 -14.05 6.41
C ALA A 344 -8.56 -12.89 5.42
N PRO A 345 -8.86 -13.05 4.12
CA PRO A 345 -8.82 -11.96 3.15
C PRO A 345 -9.54 -10.72 3.67
N PHE A 346 -9.02 -9.53 3.35
CA PHE A 346 -9.44 -8.19 3.81
C PHE A 346 -9.09 -7.86 5.26
N VAL A 347 -9.10 -8.83 6.16
CA VAL A 347 -8.89 -8.58 7.61
C VAL A 347 -7.41 -8.35 7.90
N GLY A 348 -6.52 -9.13 7.28
CA GLY A 348 -5.06 -9.04 7.50
C GLY A 348 -4.45 -7.69 7.13
N GLU A 349 -5.09 -6.94 6.25
CA GLU A 349 -4.64 -5.61 5.82
C GLU A 349 -4.55 -4.59 6.96
N CYS A 350 -5.31 -4.78 8.05
CA CYS A 350 -5.20 -3.91 9.23
C CYS A 350 -3.82 -3.95 9.90
N LEU A 351 -2.98 -4.94 9.56
CA LEU A 351 -1.60 -5.06 10.07
C LEU A 351 -0.58 -4.28 9.22
N ASP A 352 -0.96 -3.78 8.05
CA ASP A 352 -0.06 -3.08 7.16
C ASP A 352 0.47 -1.79 7.80
N VAL A 353 1.77 -1.51 7.58
CA VAL A 353 2.43 -0.30 8.09
C VAL A 353 1.75 0.97 7.60
N VAL A 354 1.24 0.95 6.35
CA VAL A 354 0.48 2.08 5.79
C VAL A 354 -0.79 2.34 6.60
N LYS A 355 -1.53 1.30 6.99
CA LYS A 355 -2.74 1.45 7.83
C LYS A 355 -2.41 1.99 9.22
N GLN A 356 -1.28 1.61 9.78
CA GLN A 356 -0.80 2.17 11.04
C GLN A 356 -0.49 3.68 10.91
N LYS A 357 0.17 4.10 9.81
CA LYS A 357 0.43 5.51 9.53
C LYS A 357 -0.88 6.30 9.39
N GLU A 358 -1.87 5.78 8.64
CA GLU A 358 -3.20 6.38 8.53
C GLU A 358 -3.87 6.58 9.91
N ILE A 359 -3.77 5.60 10.81
CA ILE A 359 -4.33 5.71 12.17
C ILE A 359 -3.58 6.76 12.99
N TYR A 360 -2.25 6.85 12.90
CA TYR A 360 -1.51 7.92 13.58
C TYR A 360 -1.87 9.30 13.03
N SER A 361 -2.06 9.46 11.72
CA SER A 361 -2.51 10.72 11.13
C SER A 361 -3.89 11.14 11.65
N ILE A 362 -4.83 10.19 11.74
CA ILE A 362 -6.16 10.44 12.33
C ILE A 362 -6.04 10.84 13.80
N ARG A 363 -5.16 10.23 14.59
CA ARG A 363 -4.94 10.60 16.00
C ARG A 363 -4.38 12.01 16.15
N ILE A 364 -3.47 12.42 15.26
CA ILE A 364 -2.99 13.81 15.19
C ILE A 364 -4.18 14.74 14.98
N CYS A 365 -5.00 14.48 13.97
CA CYS A 365 -6.18 15.28 13.67
C CYS A 365 -7.19 15.30 14.83
N ASN A 366 -7.49 14.16 15.44
CA ASN A 366 -8.38 14.06 16.60
C ASN A 366 -7.86 14.92 17.76
N GLY A 367 -6.56 14.81 18.10
CA GLY A 367 -5.92 15.61 19.14
C GLY A 367 -6.04 17.11 18.89
N LEU A 368 -5.79 17.54 17.66
CA LEU A 368 -5.91 18.94 17.25
C LEU A 368 -7.36 19.43 17.34
N LYS A 369 -8.35 18.64 16.90
CA LYS A 369 -9.79 18.99 16.96
C LYS A 369 -10.32 19.03 18.39
N LEU A 370 -9.80 18.19 19.28
CA LEU A 370 -10.18 18.12 20.68
C LEU A 370 -9.36 19.09 21.57
N GLY A 371 -8.34 19.77 21.04
CA GLY A 371 -7.42 20.60 21.81
C GLY A 371 -6.50 19.78 22.74
N GLN A 372 -6.24 18.51 22.43
CA GLN A 372 -5.43 17.57 23.18
C GLN A 372 -4.11 17.31 22.44
N VAL A 373 -3.16 18.21 22.58
CA VAL A 373 -1.90 18.18 21.80
C VAL A 373 -0.69 17.61 22.55
N GLN A 374 -0.87 17.11 23.77
CA GLN A 374 0.22 16.65 24.65
C GLN A 374 1.04 15.47 24.10
N ASN A 375 0.54 14.74 23.10
CA ASN A 375 1.23 13.63 22.45
C ASN A 375 1.47 13.88 20.95
N LEU A 376 1.26 15.10 20.47
CA LEU A 376 1.34 15.43 19.06
C LEU A 376 2.71 15.13 18.47
N ASP A 377 3.78 15.58 19.15
CA ASP A 377 5.17 15.34 18.78
C ASP A 377 5.48 13.84 18.65
N ARG A 378 5.04 13.05 19.61
CA ARG A 378 5.22 11.59 19.58
C ARG A 378 4.51 10.94 18.39
N TYR A 379 3.26 11.32 18.10
CA TYR A 379 2.51 10.73 16.98
C TYR A 379 3.12 11.12 15.63
N VAL A 380 3.58 12.38 15.49
CA VAL A 380 4.28 12.81 14.29
C VAL A 380 5.59 12.05 14.09
N GLU A 381 6.36 11.81 15.17
CA GLU A 381 7.58 10.99 15.13
C GLU A 381 7.28 9.52 14.72
N MET A 382 6.17 8.95 15.20
CA MET A 382 5.78 7.56 14.89
C MET A 382 5.34 7.35 13.44
N LEU A 383 5.04 8.37 12.69
CA LEU A 383 4.73 8.27 11.26
C LEU A 383 5.93 7.79 10.42
N ARG A 384 7.16 7.89 10.96
CA ARG A 384 8.40 7.43 10.31
C ARG A 384 8.42 7.86 8.84
N TRP A 385 8.58 9.17 8.67
CA TRP A 385 8.57 9.80 7.36
C TRP A 385 9.63 9.19 6.44
N ASP A 386 9.22 8.82 5.24
CA ASP A 386 10.07 8.51 4.11
C ASP A 386 9.49 9.22 2.88
N GLU A 387 10.31 9.39 1.84
CA GLU A 387 9.90 10.11 0.62
C GLU A 387 8.70 9.44 -0.07
N GLN A 388 8.50 8.14 0.14
CA GLN A 388 7.42 7.36 -0.47
C GLN A 388 6.05 7.60 0.20
N HIS A 389 6.01 8.17 1.40
CA HIS A 389 4.78 8.33 2.18
C HIS A 389 4.44 9.78 2.51
N ILE A 390 4.92 10.72 1.70
CA ILE A 390 4.64 12.15 1.88
C ILE A 390 3.13 12.45 1.86
N TYR A 391 2.35 11.71 1.08
CA TYR A 391 0.89 11.87 1.00
C TYR A 391 0.18 11.72 2.35
N VAL A 392 0.72 10.93 3.28
CA VAL A 392 0.15 10.82 4.65
C VAL A 392 0.30 12.15 5.40
N PHE A 393 1.38 12.90 5.14
CA PHE A 393 1.58 14.23 5.71
C PHE A 393 0.65 15.26 5.05
N GLU A 394 0.45 15.19 3.74
CA GLU A 394 -0.47 16.06 3.00
C GLU A 394 -1.87 16.03 3.62
N GLU A 395 -2.36 14.86 4.03
CA GLU A 395 -3.67 14.70 4.68
C GLU A 395 -3.79 15.45 6.02
N ILE A 396 -2.69 15.56 6.78
CA ILE A 396 -2.72 16.20 8.11
C ILE A 396 -2.26 17.66 8.09
N ALA A 397 -1.48 18.07 7.08
CA ALA A 397 -0.86 19.38 7.01
C ALA A 397 -1.87 20.52 7.15
N ASP A 398 -2.99 20.43 6.47
CA ASP A 398 -4.06 21.41 6.53
C ASP A 398 -4.59 21.65 7.94
N ILE A 399 -4.88 20.56 8.66
CA ILE A 399 -5.41 20.63 10.03
C ILE A 399 -4.34 21.12 10.98
N LEU A 400 -3.08 20.70 10.76
CA LEU A 400 -1.95 21.07 11.59
C LEU A 400 -1.62 22.58 11.45
N ILE A 401 -1.54 23.10 10.23
CA ILE A 401 -1.31 24.53 9.94
C ILE A 401 -2.42 25.36 10.60
N GLU A 402 -3.67 24.99 10.41
CA GLU A 402 -4.81 25.72 10.98
C GLU A 402 -4.77 25.74 12.52
N ALA A 403 -4.45 24.61 13.15
CA ALA A 403 -4.37 24.51 14.59
C ALA A 403 -3.21 25.34 15.17
N MET A 404 -2.01 25.24 14.57
CA MET A 404 -0.84 26.01 14.98
C MET A 404 -1.07 27.51 14.82
N ASN A 405 -1.64 27.93 13.67
CA ASN A 405 -1.93 29.35 13.39
C ASN A 405 -2.86 29.96 14.44
N ARG A 406 -3.98 29.29 14.76
CA ARG A 406 -4.93 29.76 15.77
C ARG A 406 -4.33 29.79 17.19
N SER A 407 -3.48 28.80 17.52
CA SER A 407 -2.91 28.69 18.85
C SER A 407 -1.78 29.68 19.09
N ALA A 408 -1.02 30.02 18.03
CA ALA A 408 0.09 30.95 18.12
C ALA A 408 -0.33 32.35 18.63
N GLU A 409 -1.56 32.80 18.34
CA GLU A 409 -2.11 34.05 18.87
C GLU A 409 -2.25 34.03 20.41
N LYS A 410 -2.51 32.84 20.99
CA LYS A 410 -2.69 32.68 22.44
C LYS A 410 -1.36 32.69 23.19
N PHE A 411 -0.23 32.50 22.50
CA PHE A 411 1.10 32.43 23.11
C PHE A 411 1.74 33.82 23.32
N GLU A 412 1.10 34.90 22.85
CA GLU A 412 1.60 36.26 23.05
C GLU A 412 1.83 36.54 24.54
N GLY A 413 3.10 36.73 24.91
CA GLY A 413 3.51 37.04 26.28
C GLY A 413 3.69 35.81 27.24
N LYS A 414 3.43 34.58 26.79
CA LYS A 414 3.60 33.35 27.59
C LYS A 414 4.67 32.44 26.99
N LYS A 415 5.82 33.00 26.65
CA LYS A 415 6.97 32.27 26.08
C LYS A 415 7.66 31.43 27.14
N SER A 416 7.04 30.34 27.61
CA SER A 416 7.76 29.39 28.43
C SER A 416 7.51 27.97 27.96
N LEU A 417 8.55 27.15 27.98
CA LEU A 417 8.50 25.69 27.88
C LEU A 417 7.54 25.05 28.94
N GLU A 418 6.99 25.86 29.85
CA GLU A 418 5.96 25.50 30.81
C GLU A 418 4.56 25.41 30.15
N ASN A 419 4.36 25.96 28.92
CA ASN A 419 3.13 25.76 28.18
C ASN A 419 3.23 24.47 27.34
N ALA A 420 2.57 23.42 27.78
CA ALA A 420 2.60 22.11 27.13
C ALA A 420 2.15 22.15 25.64
N GLU A 421 1.23 23.03 25.29
CA GLU A 421 0.76 23.22 23.91
C GLU A 421 1.85 23.84 23.04
N TYR A 422 2.49 24.90 23.50
CA TYR A 422 3.63 25.53 22.81
C TYR A 422 4.79 24.55 22.63
N ALA A 423 5.12 23.79 23.68
CA ALA A 423 6.19 22.79 23.63
C ALA A 423 5.87 21.66 22.62
N ALA A 424 4.62 21.22 22.52
CA ALA A 424 4.22 20.19 21.56
C ALA A 424 4.34 20.69 20.12
N TYR A 425 3.89 21.91 19.82
CA TYR A 425 4.01 22.49 18.48
C TYR A 425 5.46 22.77 18.08
N THR A 426 6.28 23.31 18.96
CA THR A 426 7.70 23.55 18.65
C THR A 426 8.47 22.28 18.40
N LYS A 427 8.24 21.20 19.17
CA LYS A 427 8.83 19.89 18.89
C LYS A 427 8.33 19.29 17.56
N THR A 428 7.05 19.43 17.27
CA THR A 428 6.48 18.98 16.01
C THR A 428 7.12 19.70 14.81
N LEU A 429 7.31 21.01 14.89
CA LEU A 429 8.02 21.78 13.87
C LEU A 429 9.46 21.30 13.68
N HIS A 430 10.18 20.99 14.77
CA HIS A 430 11.53 20.44 14.66
C HIS A 430 11.56 19.07 13.96
N ILE A 431 10.56 18.19 14.21
CA ILE A 431 10.46 16.89 13.53
C ILE A 431 10.21 17.10 12.03
N ILE A 432 9.27 17.96 11.67
CA ILE A 432 8.95 18.25 10.26
C ILE A 432 10.19 18.85 9.55
N HIS A 433 10.87 19.81 10.19
CA HIS A 433 12.05 20.48 9.64
C HIS A 433 13.25 19.53 9.40
N GLN A 434 13.36 18.43 10.14
CA GLN A 434 14.40 17.42 9.91
C GLN A 434 14.22 16.66 8.58
N HIS A 435 13.04 16.73 7.97
CA HIS A 435 12.69 16.07 6.72
C HIS A 435 12.44 17.13 5.64
N HIS A 436 13.41 17.36 4.77
CA HIS A 436 13.40 18.43 3.76
C HIS A 436 12.09 18.48 2.94
N ALA A 437 11.67 17.36 2.38
CA ALA A 437 10.45 17.32 1.57
C ALA A 437 9.17 17.68 2.34
N LEU A 438 9.07 17.29 3.61
CA LEU A 438 7.93 17.68 4.46
C LEU A 438 7.97 19.16 4.80
N TRP A 439 9.16 19.70 5.05
CA TRP A 439 9.34 21.11 5.37
C TRP A 439 9.00 21.99 4.19
N GLU A 440 9.49 21.67 2.98
CA GLU A 440 9.12 22.37 1.74
C GLU A 440 7.61 22.36 1.54
N TYR A 441 6.98 21.18 1.58
CA TYR A 441 5.53 21.06 1.42
C TYR A 441 4.76 21.91 2.46
N PHE A 442 5.20 21.88 3.71
CA PHE A 442 4.56 22.62 4.80
C PHE A 442 4.64 24.14 4.60
N CYS A 443 5.79 24.64 4.17
CA CYS A 443 5.99 26.05 3.85
C CYS A 443 5.18 26.48 2.62
N ASP A 444 5.20 25.69 1.55
CA ASP A 444 4.42 25.95 0.33
C ASP A 444 2.92 26.05 0.61
N GLU A 445 2.39 25.18 1.48
CA GLU A 445 0.97 25.21 1.86
C GLU A 445 0.62 26.47 2.68
N ILE A 446 1.52 26.97 3.52
CA ILE A 446 1.34 28.24 4.22
C ILE A 446 1.31 29.40 3.22
N GLU A 447 2.24 29.45 2.26
CA GLU A 447 2.32 30.49 1.23
C GLU A 447 1.08 30.49 0.33
N LYS A 448 0.65 29.30 -0.15
CA LYS A 448 -0.58 29.17 -0.95
C LYS A 448 -1.79 29.76 -0.23
N ARG A 449 -1.92 29.53 1.07
CA ARG A 449 -2.99 30.06 1.90
C ARG A 449 -2.93 31.58 2.04
N GLN A 450 -1.73 32.15 2.20
CA GLN A 450 -1.53 33.60 2.19
C GLN A 450 -1.93 34.23 0.83
N HIS A 451 -1.54 33.61 -0.29
CA HIS A 451 -1.92 34.04 -1.62
C HIS A 451 -3.45 34.01 -1.85
N HIS A 452 -4.16 33.11 -1.18
CA HIS A 452 -5.62 33.08 -1.18
C HIS A 452 -6.26 34.02 -0.16
N GLY A 453 -5.47 34.90 0.49
CA GLY A 453 -5.95 35.92 1.41
C GLY A 453 -6.27 35.43 2.82
N LEU A 454 -5.79 34.26 3.21
CA LEU A 454 -5.95 33.76 4.58
C LEU A 454 -4.86 34.34 5.48
N ASP A 455 -5.23 34.71 6.70
CA ASP A 455 -4.27 35.20 7.70
C ASP A 455 -3.46 34.05 8.30
N MET A 456 -2.16 34.00 7.96
CA MET A 456 -1.20 33.00 8.44
C MET A 456 -0.16 33.62 9.41
N ASN A 457 -0.35 34.81 9.90
CA ASN A 457 0.61 35.55 10.75
C ASN A 457 0.97 34.77 12.03
N GLY A 458 0.03 34.01 12.58
CA GLY A 458 0.26 33.23 13.80
C GLY A 458 1.32 32.14 13.60
N ILE A 459 1.17 31.31 12.56
CA ILE A 459 2.11 30.21 12.28
C ILE A 459 3.46 30.72 11.79
N ILE A 460 3.49 31.77 10.96
CA ILE A 460 4.75 32.39 10.48
C ILE A 460 5.56 32.92 11.65
N ARG A 461 4.91 33.59 12.60
CA ARG A 461 5.57 34.06 13.82
C ARG A 461 6.11 32.88 14.65
N LEU A 462 5.34 31.80 14.79
CA LEU A 462 5.77 30.62 15.52
C LEU A 462 7.00 29.98 14.84
N ILE A 463 7.01 29.87 13.51
CA ILE A 463 8.15 29.37 12.73
C ILE A 463 9.38 30.28 12.97
N GLY A 464 9.22 31.59 12.85
CA GLY A 464 10.30 32.55 13.08
C GLY A 464 10.85 32.55 14.51
N GLU A 465 10.03 32.20 15.52
CA GLU A 465 10.51 32.01 16.89
C GLU A 465 11.32 30.72 17.07
N VAL A 466 10.97 29.64 16.31
CA VAL A 466 11.63 28.32 16.39
C VAL A 466 12.87 28.28 15.48
N PHE A 467 12.80 28.90 14.30
CA PHE A 467 13.83 28.90 13.26
C PHE A 467 14.13 30.35 12.79
N PRO A 468 14.77 31.18 13.62
CA PRO A 468 15.02 32.60 13.27
C PRO A 468 15.87 32.77 12.00
N ASP A 469 16.81 31.86 11.74
CA ASP A 469 17.68 31.92 10.57
C ASP A 469 16.96 31.63 9.23
N GLU A 470 15.84 30.92 9.26
CA GLU A 470 15.03 30.61 8.07
C GLU A 470 14.25 31.86 7.62
N VAL A 471 13.63 32.57 8.54
CA VAL A 471 12.85 33.80 8.25
C VAL A 471 13.75 34.91 7.73
N GLU A 472 15.01 35.01 8.20
CA GLU A 472 15.96 36.02 7.68
C GLU A 472 16.36 35.70 6.21
N LYS A 473 16.46 34.41 5.83
CA LYS A 473 16.73 34.02 4.44
C LYS A 473 15.54 34.32 3.52
N ASP A 474 14.31 34.00 3.94
CA ASP A 474 13.10 34.24 3.14
C ASP A 474 12.84 35.73 2.95
N VAL A 475 13.06 36.57 3.96
CA VAL A 475 12.95 38.04 3.83
C VAL A 475 13.97 38.57 2.85
N GLN A 476 15.23 38.13 2.88
CA GLN A 476 16.27 38.53 1.94
C GLN A 476 16.00 38.03 0.51
N THR A 477 15.49 36.81 0.36
CA THR A 477 15.13 36.21 -0.93
C THR A 477 13.91 36.93 -1.52
N SER A 478 12.87 37.14 -0.74
CA SER A 478 11.65 37.86 -1.16
C SER A 478 11.93 39.32 -1.52
N GLU A 479 12.76 40.05 -0.76
CA GLU A 479 13.17 41.41 -1.12
C GLU A 479 14.00 41.44 -2.40
N THR A 480 14.87 40.46 -2.61
CA THR A 480 15.68 40.30 -3.81
C THR A 480 14.81 39.96 -5.02
N GLU A 481 13.86 39.06 -4.91
CA GLU A 481 12.90 38.73 -5.98
C GLU A 481 11.98 39.89 -6.34
N MET A 482 11.43 40.60 -5.35
CA MET A 482 10.67 41.82 -5.59
C MET A 482 11.52 42.90 -6.32
N LEU A 483 12.76 43.05 -5.92
CA LEU A 483 13.69 43.99 -6.57
C LEU A 483 13.99 43.59 -8.00
N VAL A 484 14.24 42.30 -8.24
CA VAL A 484 14.46 41.72 -9.58
C VAL A 484 13.22 41.93 -10.46
N THR A 485 12.02 41.67 -9.94
CA THR A 485 10.75 41.88 -10.67
C THR A 485 10.57 43.35 -11.03
N GLN A 486 10.78 44.31 -10.10
CA GLN A 486 10.71 45.73 -10.37
C GLN A 486 11.73 46.17 -11.43
N ILE A 487 12.94 45.63 -11.41
CA ILE A 487 13.95 45.94 -12.42
C ILE A 487 13.55 45.38 -13.79
N LYS A 488 12.98 44.20 -13.87
CA LYS A 488 12.44 43.64 -15.13
C LYS A 488 11.33 44.50 -15.71
N GLU A 489 10.40 44.97 -14.89
CA GLU A 489 9.36 45.94 -15.30
C GLU A 489 9.97 47.26 -15.81
N GLN A 490 11.00 47.80 -15.14
CA GLN A 490 11.72 48.98 -15.63
C GLN A 490 12.41 48.72 -16.97
N ILE A 491 13.03 47.59 -17.17
CA ILE A 491 13.64 47.20 -18.45
C ILE A 491 12.57 47.15 -19.55
N GLN A 492 11.42 46.58 -19.29
CA GLN A 492 10.31 46.53 -20.24
C GLN A 492 9.79 47.93 -20.60
N LEU A 493 9.61 48.79 -19.63
CA LEU A 493 9.26 50.20 -19.85
C LEU A 493 10.32 50.98 -20.69
N LEU A 494 11.61 50.73 -20.49
CA LEU A 494 12.68 51.30 -21.32
C LEU A 494 12.59 50.82 -22.77
N ILE A 495 12.28 49.57 -23.00
CA ILE A 495 12.12 48.98 -24.33
C ILE A 495 10.89 49.62 -25.04
N GLU A 496 9.75 49.71 -24.35
CA GLU A 496 8.51 50.30 -24.86
C GLU A 496 8.66 51.79 -25.20
N ASN A 497 9.50 52.52 -24.45
CA ASN A 497 9.82 53.96 -24.70
C ASN A 497 10.95 54.17 -25.73
N GLY A 498 11.43 53.08 -26.39
CA GLY A 498 12.48 53.18 -27.41
C GLY A 498 13.91 53.40 -26.87
N MET A 499 14.11 53.33 -25.56
CA MET A 499 15.42 53.53 -24.88
C MET A 499 16.20 52.22 -24.75
N ARG A 500 16.35 51.50 -25.84
CA ARG A 500 16.92 50.12 -25.89
C ARG A 500 18.37 50.02 -25.43
N ASP A 501 19.19 51.04 -25.76
CA ASP A 501 20.60 51.04 -25.30
C ASP A 501 20.69 51.11 -23.76
N GLN A 502 19.78 51.82 -23.12
CA GLN A 502 19.71 51.89 -21.67
C GLN A 502 19.17 50.60 -21.07
N ALA A 503 18.18 49.97 -21.72
CA ALA A 503 17.67 48.66 -21.33
C ALA A 503 18.79 47.59 -21.37
N LEU A 504 19.59 47.53 -22.44
CA LEU A 504 20.73 46.61 -22.58
C LEU A 504 21.78 46.78 -21.49
N VAL A 505 22.04 48.01 -21.05
CA VAL A 505 22.99 48.28 -19.95
C VAL A 505 22.45 47.69 -18.64
N VAL A 506 21.18 47.87 -18.35
CA VAL A 506 20.55 47.34 -17.14
C VAL A 506 20.49 45.81 -17.19
N ILE A 507 20.10 45.22 -18.32
CA ILE A 507 20.11 43.78 -18.53
C ILE A 507 21.50 43.18 -18.29
N ALA A 508 22.57 43.81 -18.84
CA ALA A 508 23.94 43.34 -18.67
C ALA A 508 24.43 43.40 -17.20
N GLN A 509 23.89 44.30 -16.41
CA GLN A 509 24.20 44.40 -14.98
C GLN A 509 23.51 43.29 -14.19
N ILE A 510 22.22 43.05 -14.42
CA ILE A 510 21.43 42.04 -13.73
C ILE A 510 21.82 40.63 -14.12
N LYS A 511 22.14 40.37 -15.39
CA LYS A 511 22.66 39.08 -15.85
C LYS A 511 23.94 38.61 -15.13
N ARG A 512 24.68 39.49 -14.51
CA ARG A 512 25.83 39.11 -13.67
C ARG A 512 25.40 38.48 -12.34
N LEU A 513 24.18 38.78 -11.89
CA LEU A 513 23.61 38.32 -10.62
C LEU A 513 22.74 37.07 -10.84
N ILE A 514 21.98 37.05 -11.95
CA ILE A 514 21.07 35.95 -12.32
C ILE A 514 21.26 35.54 -13.78
N PRO A 515 22.36 34.83 -14.11
CA PRO A 515 22.78 34.55 -15.50
C PRO A 515 21.83 33.66 -16.29
N GLU A 516 21.05 32.80 -15.64
CA GLU A 516 20.18 31.79 -16.25
C GLU A 516 18.70 32.21 -16.33
N ASP A 517 18.36 33.44 -16.01
CA ASP A 517 16.97 33.92 -16.02
C ASP A 517 16.42 34.05 -17.46
N GLU A 518 15.41 33.23 -17.77
CA GLU A 518 14.82 33.14 -19.11
C GLU A 518 14.15 34.45 -19.55
N GLN A 519 13.48 35.13 -18.64
CA GLN A 519 12.78 36.38 -18.94
C GLN A 519 13.74 37.53 -19.28
N LEU A 520 14.90 37.59 -18.62
CA LEU A 520 15.96 38.52 -18.99
C LEU A 520 16.59 38.22 -20.36
N GLN A 521 16.65 36.93 -20.74
CA GLN A 521 17.10 36.52 -22.07
C GLN A 521 16.09 36.97 -23.14
N GLU A 522 14.80 36.83 -22.87
CA GLU A 522 13.74 37.31 -23.78
C GLU A 522 13.78 38.84 -23.95
N LEU A 523 13.89 39.62 -22.86
CA LEU A 523 14.01 41.06 -22.90
C LEU A 523 15.24 41.53 -23.67
N GLU A 524 16.37 40.83 -23.54
CA GLU A 524 17.59 41.11 -24.33
C GLU A 524 17.35 40.87 -25.82
N GLN A 525 16.70 39.76 -26.19
CA GLN A 525 16.36 39.45 -27.58
C GLN A 525 15.40 40.50 -28.18
N MET A 526 14.43 41.00 -27.39
CA MET A 526 13.53 42.10 -27.81
C MET A 526 14.31 43.36 -28.10
N CYS A 527 15.36 43.69 -27.34
CA CYS A 527 16.24 44.80 -27.63
C CYS A 527 17.05 44.63 -28.92
N MET A 528 17.47 43.37 -29.25
CA MET A 528 18.36 43.09 -30.39
C MET A 528 17.63 42.84 -31.73
N ASN A 529 16.38 42.38 -31.72
CA ASN A 529 15.68 41.91 -32.92
C ASN A 529 15.13 43.03 -33.86
N GLU A 530 15.26 44.31 -33.51
CA GLU A 530 14.88 45.45 -34.39
C GLU A 530 16.06 46.37 -34.79
N ILE A 531 17.30 45.90 -34.60
CA ILE A 531 18.51 46.60 -35.11
C ILE A 531 18.89 46.12 -36.52
N LYS A 532 17.98 45.42 -37.21
CA LYS A 532 18.18 45.02 -38.60
C LYS A 532 17.37 45.84 -39.57
#